data_8f0a49b089d42b99ccd2fc0f959b1bba
#
_entry.id   8f0a49b089d42b99ccd2fc0f959b1bba
#
_cell.length_a   1.000
_cell.length_b   1.000
_cell.length_c   1.000
_cell.angle_alpha   90.00
_cell.angle_beta   90.00
_cell.angle_gamma   90.00
#
_symmetry.space_group_name_H-M   'P 1'
#
loop_
_entity.id
_entity.type
_entity.pdbx_description
1 polymer ?
#
loop_
_entity_poly.entity_id
_entity_poly.type
_entity_poly.pdbx_seq_one_letter_code
_entity_poly.pdbx_strand_id
1 'polypeptide(L)'
;VMQYSGTADFQARFQRLNEFHERVIKNFTAYLVPQIELSASTSKEAVCVVFEKVNTGGKALDAFELITAMYAADGYELRKDWFGTEEGEGRHGRLRAAMRLPSAAEGVLSGVGNTDFLQAISLFHTRDLRESAKGEGKTGRELPQVSATRQVLLNLPLDAYKQYQHRVEEGFLSAAKFLIQLDIYRVKDLPYQSQVVPLAAILAELGRDADSPAAIEKIRRWYWNGVFGELYGSSTETRIAKDFIEVVDWVRGGSEPSTVRDATVRADRLDTMRMRLSAAYKGVNALLMNRGAEDFRSGQTFSHTIFFDENVDIHHIFPQDWCKKTGISKQVYDSIINKTPLTARTNRIIGGVAPSEYLARIEGDGAEPEEVNSRLRSHLVDPALLRTDDFESAFRKRRNELVALIEKAIGKPVIITEPPEADGDFDEDPTEIEDLGSDAL
;
A
#
# COMPACT_ATOMS: atom_id res chain seq x y z
N VAL A 1 38.95 25.15 36.83
CA VAL A 1 38.68 25.87 38.11
C VAL A 1 39.90 26.66 38.54
N MET A 2 41.11 26.08 38.59
CA MET A 2 42.33 26.75 39.00
C MET A 2 42.71 27.97 38.14
N GLN A 3 42.36 28.01 36.88
CA GLN A 3 42.65 29.11 35.94
C GLN A 3 41.93 30.45 36.27
N TYR A 4 40.93 30.42 37.18
CA TYR A 4 40.07 31.55 37.50
C TYR A 4 40.16 31.93 39.00
N SER A 5 41.09 31.33 39.77
CA SER A 5 41.18 31.46 41.22
C SER A 5 41.47 32.88 41.75
N GLY A 6 41.76 33.87 40.89
CA GLY A 6 41.98 35.28 41.21
C GLY A 6 40.93 36.24 40.68
N THR A 7 39.83 35.78 40.11
CA THR A 7 38.79 36.65 39.53
C THR A 7 37.67 36.92 40.54
N ALA A 8 37.05 38.11 40.49
CA ALA A 8 35.93 38.48 41.37
C ALA A 8 34.70 37.54 41.20
N ASP A 9 34.66 36.76 40.14
CA ASP A 9 33.57 35.86 39.78
C ASP A 9 33.83 34.38 40.16
N PHE A 10 34.98 34.11 40.77
CA PHE A 10 35.43 32.74 41.10
C PHE A 10 34.45 32.01 42.02
N GLN A 11 33.98 32.62 43.07
CA GLN A 11 33.06 32.01 44.03
C GLN A 11 31.73 31.63 43.37
N ALA A 12 31.16 32.51 42.53
CA ALA A 12 29.91 32.26 41.84
C ALA A 12 30.04 31.10 40.82
N ARG A 13 31.14 31.03 40.09
CA ARG A 13 31.44 29.94 39.15
C ARG A 13 31.69 28.60 39.86
N PHE A 14 32.40 28.65 40.96
CA PHE A 14 32.68 27.47 41.80
C PHE A 14 31.38 26.92 42.40
N GLN A 15 30.51 27.78 42.88
CA GLN A 15 29.20 27.39 43.40
C GLN A 15 28.33 26.75 42.32
N ARG A 16 28.26 27.30 41.12
CA ARG A 16 27.55 26.71 39.96
C ARG A 16 28.14 25.36 39.56
N LEU A 17 29.47 25.21 39.60
CA LEU A 17 30.13 23.95 39.30
C LEU A 17 29.78 22.89 40.33
N ASN A 18 29.77 23.26 41.61
CA ASN A 18 29.37 22.34 42.69
C ASN A 18 27.90 21.96 42.61
N GLU A 19 27.02 22.91 42.32
CA GLU A 19 25.61 22.60 42.07
C GLU A 19 25.41 21.69 40.87
N PHE A 20 26.12 21.88 39.79
CA PHE A 20 26.08 21.01 38.61
C PHE A 20 26.62 19.60 38.98
N HIS A 21 27.73 19.54 39.72
CA HIS A 21 28.28 18.28 40.18
C HIS A 21 27.27 17.50 41.06
N GLU A 22 26.70 18.15 42.07
CA GLU A 22 25.75 17.51 43.00
C GLU A 22 24.43 17.13 42.34
N ARG A 23 23.87 17.99 41.47
CA ARG A 23 22.56 17.79 40.85
C ARG A 23 22.61 16.91 39.61
N VAL A 24 23.73 16.93 38.90
CA VAL A 24 23.82 16.23 37.59
C VAL A 24 24.86 15.12 37.66
N ILE A 25 26.15 15.44 37.84
CA ILE A 25 27.22 14.46 37.70
C ILE A 25 27.08 13.34 38.72
N LYS A 26 26.80 13.69 39.98
CA LYS A 26 26.65 12.69 41.07
C LYS A 26 25.49 11.74 40.82
N ASN A 27 24.38 12.23 40.25
CA ASN A 27 23.27 11.38 39.90
C ASN A 27 23.62 10.40 38.77
N PHE A 28 24.41 10.85 37.78
CA PHE A 28 24.91 9.93 36.74
C PHE A 28 25.89 8.89 37.27
N THR A 29 26.84 9.32 38.09
CA THR A 29 27.88 8.40 38.64
C THR A 29 27.36 7.45 39.71
N ALA A 30 26.30 7.84 40.43
CA ALA A 30 25.65 7.01 41.44
C ALA A 30 24.47 6.17 40.89
N TYR A 31 24.09 6.39 39.65
CA TYR A 31 22.96 5.68 39.04
C TYR A 31 23.33 4.20 38.81
N LEU A 32 22.60 3.30 39.44
CA LEU A 32 22.73 1.87 39.24
C LEU A 32 21.83 1.46 38.08
N VAL A 33 22.44 1.00 36.99
CA VAL A 33 21.70 0.43 35.87
C VAL A 33 21.21 -0.98 36.28
N PRO A 34 19.89 -1.22 36.32
CA PRO A 34 19.40 -2.56 36.60
C PRO A 34 19.85 -3.53 35.50
N GLN A 35 20.48 -4.63 35.89
CA GLN A 35 20.90 -5.68 34.97
C GLN A 35 20.06 -6.93 35.25
N ILE A 36 19.47 -7.51 34.23
CA ILE A 36 18.77 -8.78 34.28
C ILE A 36 19.66 -9.81 33.60
N GLU A 37 20.16 -10.78 34.38
CA GLU A 37 20.93 -11.89 33.84
C GLU A 37 20.00 -13.07 33.58
N LEU A 38 20.06 -13.58 32.36
CA LEU A 38 19.36 -14.80 31.97
C LEU A 38 20.33 -15.97 31.98
N SER A 39 19.86 -17.11 32.46
CA SER A 39 20.68 -18.34 32.44
C SER A 39 21.01 -18.76 31.00
N ALA A 40 22.20 -19.31 30.77
CA ALA A 40 22.56 -19.89 29.47
C ALA A 40 21.60 -21.02 29.01
N SER A 41 20.85 -21.62 29.96
CA SER A 41 19.81 -22.62 29.68
C SER A 41 18.43 -22.02 29.38
N THR A 42 18.27 -20.68 29.41
CA THR A 42 17.02 -20.03 29.10
C THR A 42 16.70 -20.21 27.60
N SER A 43 15.48 -20.67 27.27
CA SER A 43 15.10 -20.85 25.87
C SER A 43 15.08 -19.53 25.10
N LYS A 44 15.36 -19.56 23.79
CA LYS A 44 15.36 -18.37 22.93
C LYS A 44 14.02 -17.61 22.99
N GLU A 45 12.89 -18.34 23.09
CA GLU A 45 11.54 -17.77 23.22
C GLU A 45 11.37 -17.01 24.54
N ALA A 46 11.86 -17.59 25.66
CA ALA A 46 11.81 -16.94 26.97
C ALA A 46 12.66 -15.66 26.99
N VAL A 47 13.84 -15.69 26.35
CA VAL A 47 14.68 -14.49 26.16
C VAL A 47 13.90 -13.41 25.43
N CYS A 48 13.23 -13.73 24.32
CA CYS A 48 12.42 -12.77 23.56
C CYS A 48 11.29 -12.17 24.40
N VAL A 49 10.58 -12.99 25.19
CA VAL A 49 9.53 -12.52 26.10
C VAL A 49 10.08 -11.55 27.15
N VAL A 50 11.24 -11.84 27.74
CA VAL A 50 11.89 -10.94 28.70
C VAL A 50 12.27 -9.62 28.03
N PHE A 51 12.87 -9.65 26.84
CA PHE A 51 13.21 -8.45 26.08
C PHE A 51 11.97 -7.60 25.75
N GLU A 52 10.89 -8.22 25.35
CA GLU A 52 9.63 -7.53 25.08
C GLU A 52 9.05 -6.86 26.34
N LYS A 53 9.07 -7.55 27.48
CA LYS A 53 8.55 -7.04 28.76
C LYS A 53 9.40 -5.93 29.36
N VAL A 54 10.73 -5.99 29.21
CA VAL A 54 11.64 -4.96 29.73
C VAL A 54 11.54 -3.65 28.92
N ASN A 55 11.23 -3.73 27.62
CA ASN A 55 11.09 -2.57 26.75
C ASN A 55 9.73 -1.86 26.83
N THR A 56 8.90 -2.14 27.82
CA THR A 56 7.56 -1.51 27.98
C THR A 56 7.59 0.00 28.26
N GLY A 57 8.75 0.59 28.55
CA GLY A 57 8.93 2.04 28.76
C GLY A 57 9.53 2.81 27.58
N GLY A 58 9.85 2.12 26.45
CA GLY A 58 10.47 2.69 25.27
C GLY A 58 9.70 2.32 23.98
N LYS A 59 10.37 2.44 22.83
CA LYS A 59 9.84 1.93 21.55
C LYS A 59 9.80 0.40 21.62
N ALA A 60 8.59 -0.17 21.51
CA ALA A 60 8.44 -1.63 21.48
C ALA A 60 9.30 -2.23 20.35
N LEU A 61 10.06 -3.28 20.68
CA LEU A 61 10.84 -4.01 19.68
C LEU A 61 9.87 -4.70 18.69
N ASP A 62 10.17 -4.55 17.42
CA ASP A 62 9.44 -5.27 16.38
C ASP A 62 9.91 -6.74 16.28
N ALA A 63 9.20 -7.55 15.51
CA ALA A 63 9.56 -8.97 15.35
C ALA A 63 10.94 -9.15 14.70
N PHE A 64 11.32 -8.26 13.79
CA PHE A 64 12.60 -8.32 13.10
C PHE A 64 13.78 -8.09 14.06
N GLU A 65 13.66 -7.14 14.99
CA GLU A 65 14.71 -6.87 15.97
C GLU A 65 14.94 -8.06 16.89
N LEU A 66 13.87 -8.74 17.32
CA LEU A 66 13.95 -9.94 18.15
C LEU A 66 14.57 -11.12 17.39
N ILE A 67 14.15 -11.35 16.14
CA ILE A 67 14.71 -12.39 15.26
C ILE A 67 16.17 -12.09 14.94
N THR A 68 16.54 -10.81 14.76
CA THR A 68 17.93 -10.40 14.58
C THR A 68 18.80 -10.84 15.74
N ALA A 69 18.35 -10.64 16.99
CA ALA A 69 19.08 -11.09 18.17
C ALA A 69 19.18 -12.62 18.26
N MET A 70 18.09 -13.34 17.87
CA MET A 70 18.09 -14.81 17.84
C MET A 70 19.08 -15.37 16.82
N TYR A 71 19.09 -14.81 15.60
CA TYR A 71 19.98 -15.29 14.54
C TYR A 71 21.44 -14.91 14.78
N ALA A 72 21.70 -13.79 15.49
CA ALA A 72 23.05 -13.41 15.88
C ALA A 72 23.69 -14.47 16.84
N ALA A 73 22.89 -15.13 17.69
CA ALA A 73 23.35 -16.23 18.50
C ALA A 73 23.81 -17.46 17.68
N ASP A 74 23.27 -17.62 16.48
CA ASP A 74 23.64 -18.66 15.52
C ASP A 74 24.69 -18.14 14.49
N GLY A 75 25.31 -16.99 14.73
CA GLY A 75 26.34 -16.38 13.88
C GLY A 75 25.83 -15.75 12.60
N TYR A 76 24.53 -15.43 12.49
CA TYR A 76 23.95 -14.83 11.30
C TYR A 76 23.52 -13.38 11.53
N GLU A 77 24.01 -12.47 10.69
CA GLU A 77 23.76 -11.03 10.80
C GLU A 77 22.57 -10.59 9.93
N LEU A 78 21.34 -10.92 10.37
CA LEU A 78 20.09 -10.61 9.64
C LEU A 78 19.96 -9.12 9.26
N ARG A 79 20.44 -8.23 10.14
CA ARG A 79 20.40 -6.80 9.89
C ARG A 79 21.28 -6.38 8.70
N LYS A 80 22.45 -7.00 8.55
CA LYS A 80 23.33 -6.76 7.40
C LYS A 80 22.74 -7.35 6.12
N ASP A 81 22.15 -8.53 6.18
CA ASP A 81 21.49 -9.13 5.02
C ASP A 81 20.32 -8.25 4.52
N TRP A 82 19.56 -7.66 5.45
CA TRP A 82 18.42 -6.80 5.10
C TRP A 82 18.83 -5.39 4.62
N PHE A 83 19.64 -4.68 5.41
CA PHE A 83 20.00 -3.28 5.12
C PHE A 83 21.28 -3.13 4.28
N GLY A 84 22.13 -4.14 4.22
CA GLY A 84 23.44 -4.07 3.58
C GLY A 84 24.54 -3.56 4.53
N THR A 85 25.69 -3.36 3.95
CA THR A 85 26.91 -2.81 4.56
C THR A 85 27.54 -1.79 3.64
N GLU A 86 28.65 -1.17 4.03
CA GLU A 86 29.46 -0.31 3.14
C GLU A 86 29.99 -1.07 1.91
N GLU A 87 30.12 -2.40 2.00
CA GLU A 87 30.67 -3.27 0.95
C GLU A 87 29.60 -3.78 -0.03
N GLY A 88 28.29 -3.70 0.32
CA GLY A 88 27.24 -4.24 -0.54
C GLY A 88 25.82 -3.89 -0.11
N GLU A 89 24.95 -3.80 -1.10
CA GLU A 89 23.54 -3.48 -0.92
C GLU A 89 22.76 -4.67 -0.33
N GLY A 90 21.99 -4.42 0.72
CA GLY A 90 21.09 -5.41 1.33
C GLY A 90 19.83 -5.65 0.50
N ARG A 91 19.00 -6.61 0.93
CA ARG A 91 17.74 -6.96 0.24
C ARG A 91 16.80 -5.78 0.12
N HIS A 92 16.66 -4.99 1.18
CA HIS A 92 15.82 -3.79 1.16
C HIS A 92 16.25 -2.81 0.07
N GLY A 93 17.55 -2.56 -0.07
CA GLY A 93 18.08 -1.71 -1.12
C GLY A 93 17.77 -2.28 -2.52
N ARG A 94 18.04 -3.58 -2.74
CA ARG A 94 17.76 -4.25 -4.03
C ARG A 94 16.27 -4.21 -4.39
N LEU A 95 15.35 -4.42 -3.44
CA LEU A 95 13.92 -4.31 -3.67
C LEU A 95 13.52 -2.88 -4.05
N ARG A 96 14.05 -1.87 -3.35
CA ARG A 96 13.81 -0.46 -3.71
C ARG A 96 14.39 -0.09 -5.08
N ALA A 97 15.57 -0.61 -5.41
CA ALA A 97 16.23 -0.33 -6.69
C ALA A 97 15.61 -1.07 -7.88
N ALA A 98 14.86 -2.15 -7.64
CA ALA A 98 14.28 -3.00 -8.68
C ALA A 98 13.30 -2.25 -9.60
N MET A 99 12.67 -1.20 -9.09
CA MET A 99 11.82 -0.30 -9.85
C MET A 99 12.41 1.11 -9.78
N ARG A 100 13.39 1.40 -10.64
CA ARG A 100 13.84 2.77 -10.82
C ARG A 100 12.79 3.54 -11.58
N LEU A 101 12.05 4.35 -10.85
CA LEU A 101 11.09 5.28 -11.44
C LEU A 101 11.82 6.54 -11.91
N PRO A 102 11.35 7.19 -12.98
CA PRO A 102 11.75 8.55 -13.30
C PRO A 102 11.44 9.45 -12.10
N SER A 103 12.28 10.44 -11.84
CA SER A 103 12.22 11.30 -10.64
C SER A 103 12.45 10.54 -9.32
N ALA A 104 12.44 11.25 -8.18
CA ALA A 104 12.61 10.66 -6.85
C ALA A 104 11.39 9.88 -6.33
N ALA A 105 10.50 9.40 -7.21
CA ALA A 105 9.30 8.68 -6.82
C ALA A 105 9.63 7.30 -6.25
N GLU A 106 8.93 6.92 -5.19
CA GLU A 106 9.10 5.62 -4.54
C GLU A 106 8.24 4.55 -5.23
N GLY A 107 8.90 3.53 -5.81
CA GLY A 107 8.25 2.38 -6.43
C GLY A 107 7.46 1.53 -5.44
N VAL A 108 6.58 0.66 -5.94
CA VAL A 108 5.68 -0.18 -5.10
C VAL A 108 6.42 -1.02 -4.06
N LEU A 109 7.66 -1.44 -4.33
CA LEU A 109 8.46 -2.22 -3.38
C LEU A 109 9.16 -1.36 -2.31
N SER A 110 9.16 -0.03 -2.44
CA SER A 110 9.74 0.85 -1.42
C SER A 110 9.01 0.75 -0.07
N GLY A 111 7.74 0.35 -0.09
CA GLY A 111 6.94 0.12 1.10
C GLY A 111 7.14 -1.25 1.76
N VAL A 112 7.89 -2.18 1.13
CA VAL A 112 8.13 -3.52 1.68
C VAL A 112 9.09 -3.42 2.85
N GLY A 113 8.56 -3.70 4.04
CA GLY A 113 9.34 -3.73 5.28
C GLY A 113 9.98 -5.09 5.56
N ASN A 114 10.86 -5.10 6.56
CA ASN A 114 11.50 -6.32 7.05
C ASN A 114 10.47 -7.35 7.56
N THR A 115 9.40 -6.89 8.23
CA THR A 115 8.32 -7.75 8.70
C THR A 115 7.55 -8.38 7.54
N ASP A 116 7.26 -7.64 6.47
CA ASP A 116 6.60 -8.17 5.27
C ASP A 116 7.41 -9.30 4.63
N PHE A 117 8.73 -9.12 4.58
CA PHE A 117 9.65 -10.13 4.05
C PHE A 117 9.67 -11.41 4.91
N LEU A 118 9.74 -11.26 6.23
CA LEU A 118 9.68 -12.38 7.16
C LEU A 118 8.31 -13.09 7.13
N GLN A 119 7.21 -12.35 6.98
CA GLN A 119 5.88 -12.91 6.79
C GLN A 119 5.82 -13.81 5.56
N ALA A 120 6.35 -13.35 4.43
CA ALA A 120 6.40 -14.17 3.22
C ALA A 120 7.22 -15.46 3.42
N ILE A 121 8.37 -15.39 4.10
CA ILE A 121 9.18 -16.58 4.44
C ILE A 121 8.40 -17.54 5.35
N SER A 122 7.70 -17.01 6.36
CA SER A 122 6.95 -17.84 7.31
C SER A 122 5.81 -18.63 6.66
N LEU A 123 5.21 -18.08 5.59
CA LEU A 123 4.20 -18.79 4.80
C LEU A 123 4.77 -20.09 4.19
N PHE A 124 5.96 -20.01 3.61
CA PHE A 124 6.63 -21.19 3.04
C PHE A 124 7.00 -22.20 4.13
N HIS A 125 7.64 -21.74 5.19
CA HIS A 125 8.05 -22.60 6.29
C HIS A 125 6.86 -23.34 6.92
N THR A 126 5.81 -22.62 7.27
CA THR A 126 4.64 -23.21 7.92
C THR A 126 3.83 -24.11 6.99
N ARG A 127 3.85 -23.83 5.67
CA ARG A 127 3.30 -24.75 4.68
C ARG A 127 4.07 -26.07 4.63
N ASP A 128 5.40 -26.01 4.63
CA ASP A 128 6.23 -27.22 4.59
C ASP A 128 6.04 -28.07 5.85
N LEU A 129 5.90 -27.44 7.02
CA LEU A 129 5.54 -28.15 8.25
C LEU A 129 4.18 -28.85 8.10
N ARG A 130 3.22 -28.18 7.47
CA ARG A 130 1.89 -28.75 7.18
C ARG A 130 1.96 -29.93 6.21
N GLU A 131 2.71 -29.80 5.13
CA GLU A 131 2.87 -30.89 4.13
C GLU A 131 3.63 -32.09 4.74
N SER A 132 4.65 -31.86 5.54
CA SER A 132 5.34 -32.91 6.30
C SER A 132 4.38 -33.67 7.23
N ALA A 133 3.55 -32.92 7.97
CA ALA A 133 2.56 -33.53 8.87
C ALA A 133 1.50 -34.36 8.11
N LYS A 134 1.10 -33.91 6.91
CA LYS A 134 0.24 -34.71 6.02
C LYS A 134 0.93 -36.01 5.57
N GLY A 135 2.22 -35.93 5.23
CA GLY A 135 3.04 -37.09 4.90
C GLY A 135 3.15 -38.10 6.05
N GLU A 136 3.08 -37.65 7.28
CA GLU A 136 3.02 -38.45 8.50
C GLU A 136 1.62 -39.03 8.79
N GLY A 137 0.62 -38.74 7.95
CA GLY A 137 -0.76 -39.24 8.10
C GLY A 137 -1.64 -38.36 9.02
N LYS A 138 -1.17 -37.20 9.48
CA LYS A 138 -1.98 -36.26 10.28
C LYS A 138 -3.07 -35.62 9.43
N THR A 139 -4.23 -35.37 10.04
CA THR A 139 -5.39 -34.78 9.36
C THR A 139 -6.14 -33.75 10.21
N GLY A 140 -6.94 -32.92 9.59
CA GLY A 140 -7.84 -31.97 10.27
C GLY A 140 -7.09 -31.03 11.23
N ARG A 141 -7.45 -31.08 12.51
CA ARG A 141 -6.89 -30.18 13.54
C ARG A 141 -5.45 -30.49 13.96
N GLU A 142 -4.94 -31.67 13.62
CA GLU A 142 -3.56 -32.06 13.91
C GLU A 142 -2.55 -31.42 12.93
N LEU A 143 -3.05 -30.91 11.80
CA LEU A 143 -2.20 -30.24 10.83
C LEU A 143 -1.79 -28.85 11.31
N PRO A 144 -0.48 -28.51 11.29
CA PRO A 144 -0.02 -27.14 11.52
C PRO A 144 -0.74 -26.15 10.61
N GLN A 145 -1.08 -24.99 11.14
CA GLN A 145 -1.68 -23.92 10.35
C GLN A 145 -0.59 -23.17 9.58
N VAL A 146 -0.86 -22.86 8.32
CA VAL A 146 -0.05 -21.89 7.58
C VAL A 146 -0.34 -20.51 8.17
N SER A 147 0.72 -19.75 8.49
CA SER A 147 0.57 -18.52 9.25
C SER A 147 1.69 -17.53 9.00
N ALA A 148 1.34 -16.25 9.06
CA ALA A 148 2.26 -15.11 9.01
C ALA A 148 2.13 -14.21 10.25
N THR A 149 1.58 -14.74 11.36
CA THR A 149 1.38 -13.99 12.60
C THR A 149 2.72 -13.68 13.29
N ARG A 150 2.74 -12.58 14.05
CA ARG A 150 3.91 -12.22 14.86
C ARG A 150 4.47 -13.39 15.68
N GLN A 151 3.61 -14.19 16.31
CA GLN A 151 4.03 -15.33 17.10
C GLN A 151 4.79 -16.37 16.27
N VAL A 152 4.35 -16.63 15.04
CA VAL A 152 5.02 -17.57 14.12
C VAL A 152 6.36 -17.00 13.66
N LEU A 153 6.43 -15.69 13.39
CA LEU A 153 7.70 -15.03 13.04
C LEU A 153 8.76 -15.20 14.12
N LEU A 154 8.40 -15.01 15.38
CA LEU A 154 9.35 -15.18 16.51
C LEU A 154 9.87 -16.62 16.66
N ASN A 155 9.21 -17.59 16.08
CA ASN A 155 9.64 -18.99 16.05
C ASN A 155 10.22 -19.43 14.69
N LEU A 156 10.49 -18.48 13.78
CA LEU A 156 11.04 -18.79 12.46
C LEU A 156 12.50 -19.24 12.56
N PRO A 157 12.84 -20.49 12.19
CA PRO A 157 14.22 -20.98 12.26
C PRO A 157 15.12 -20.28 11.24
N LEU A 158 16.39 -20.08 11.58
CA LEU A 158 17.40 -19.53 10.68
C LEU A 158 17.53 -20.33 9.37
N ASP A 159 17.44 -21.65 9.46
CA ASP A 159 17.53 -22.52 8.28
C ASP A 159 16.37 -22.28 7.30
N ALA A 160 15.15 -22.05 7.82
CA ALA A 160 14.01 -21.69 6.97
C ALA A 160 14.23 -20.31 6.33
N TYR A 161 14.76 -19.34 7.05
CA TYR A 161 15.14 -18.05 6.48
C TYR A 161 16.13 -18.23 5.31
N LYS A 162 17.22 -18.95 5.55
CA LYS A 162 18.26 -19.21 4.52
C LYS A 162 17.70 -19.97 3.32
N GLN A 163 16.78 -20.89 3.55
CA GLN A 163 16.16 -21.69 2.50
C GLN A 163 15.30 -20.84 1.55
N TYR A 164 14.49 -19.90 2.08
CA TYR A 164 13.49 -19.19 1.30
C TYR A 164 13.82 -17.75 0.94
N GLN A 165 14.85 -17.15 1.54
CA GLN A 165 15.16 -15.73 1.38
C GLN A 165 15.32 -15.27 -0.09
N HIS A 166 15.97 -16.05 -0.95
CA HIS A 166 16.15 -15.72 -2.37
C HIS A 166 14.85 -15.89 -3.16
N ARG A 167 14.14 -16.98 -2.92
CA ARG A 167 12.86 -17.26 -3.56
C ARG A 167 11.81 -16.19 -3.24
N VAL A 168 11.77 -15.73 -2.00
CA VAL A 168 10.86 -14.67 -1.57
C VAL A 168 11.25 -13.31 -2.17
N GLU A 169 12.55 -13.00 -2.25
CA GLU A 169 13.04 -11.79 -2.91
C GLU A 169 12.60 -11.77 -4.40
N GLU A 170 12.79 -12.85 -5.13
CA GLU A 170 12.31 -13.00 -6.51
C GLU A 170 10.77 -12.90 -6.62
N GLY A 171 10.05 -13.38 -5.61
CA GLY A 171 8.61 -13.24 -5.51
C GLY A 171 8.16 -11.78 -5.41
N PHE A 172 8.82 -10.97 -4.60
CA PHE A 172 8.55 -9.53 -4.53
C PHE A 172 8.87 -8.82 -5.84
N LEU A 173 9.97 -9.17 -6.51
CA LEU A 173 10.31 -8.64 -7.84
C LEU A 173 9.24 -9.00 -8.89
N SER A 174 8.70 -10.21 -8.81
CA SER A 174 7.60 -10.64 -9.68
C SER A 174 6.29 -9.93 -9.34
N ALA A 175 6.02 -9.67 -8.06
CA ALA A 175 4.87 -8.88 -7.62
C ALA A 175 4.93 -7.44 -8.16
N ALA A 176 6.11 -6.82 -8.16
CA ALA A 176 6.27 -5.50 -8.77
C ALA A 176 5.94 -5.50 -10.27
N LYS A 177 6.45 -6.49 -11.02
CA LYS A 177 6.13 -6.63 -12.45
C LYS A 177 4.62 -6.83 -12.69
N PHE A 178 3.96 -7.61 -11.86
CA PHE A 178 2.52 -7.81 -11.91
C PHE A 178 1.76 -6.51 -11.64
N LEU A 179 2.15 -5.74 -10.63
CA LEU A 179 1.52 -4.45 -10.29
C LEU A 179 1.70 -3.39 -11.39
N ILE A 180 2.88 -3.37 -12.05
CA ILE A 180 3.12 -2.51 -13.23
C ILE A 180 2.12 -2.82 -14.36
N GLN A 181 1.81 -4.11 -14.58
CA GLN A 181 0.82 -4.50 -15.60
C GLN A 181 -0.62 -4.08 -15.23
N LEU A 182 -0.85 -3.68 -13.98
CA LEU A 182 -2.09 -3.11 -13.50
C LEU A 182 -2.06 -1.57 -13.43
N ASP A 183 -1.00 -0.93 -13.96
CA ASP A 183 -0.74 0.51 -13.90
C ASP A 183 -0.63 1.05 -12.47
N ILE A 184 -0.10 0.23 -11.57
CA ILE A 184 0.23 0.60 -10.19
C ILE A 184 1.76 0.72 -10.09
N TYR A 185 2.28 1.95 -10.02
CA TYR A 185 3.70 2.23 -10.13
C TYR A 185 4.36 2.62 -8.80
N ARG A 186 3.69 3.45 -7.99
CA ARG A 186 4.24 4.03 -6.77
C ARG A 186 3.60 3.39 -5.53
N VAL A 187 4.34 3.39 -4.43
CA VAL A 187 3.82 2.93 -3.13
C VAL A 187 2.54 3.69 -2.72
N LYS A 188 2.45 4.99 -3.03
CA LYS A 188 1.26 5.80 -2.73
C LYS A 188 0.03 5.43 -3.56
N ASP A 189 0.22 4.84 -4.73
CA ASP A 189 -0.88 4.41 -5.62
C ASP A 189 -1.33 2.97 -5.31
N LEU A 190 -0.57 2.25 -4.48
CA LEU A 190 -0.88 0.87 -4.09
C LEU A 190 -2.14 0.84 -3.21
N PRO A 191 -3.18 0.06 -3.58
CA PRO A 191 -4.40 -0.04 -2.77
C PRO A 191 -4.12 -0.52 -1.35
N TYR A 192 -3.49 -1.69 -1.19
CA TYR A 192 -3.11 -2.26 0.08
C TYR A 192 -1.66 -2.74 0.07
N GLN A 193 -0.82 -2.16 0.93
CA GLN A 193 0.55 -2.63 1.12
C GLN A 193 0.59 -4.09 1.61
N SER A 194 -0.31 -4.46 2.51
CA SER A 194 -0.39 -5.81 3.07
C SER A 194 -0.71 -6.91 2.04
N GLN A 195 -1.35 -6.56 0.91
CA GLN A 195 -1.66 -7.51 -0.16
C GLN A 195 -0.43 -7.88 -1.00
N VAL A 196 0.64 -7.09 -0.93
CA VAL A 196 1.90 -7.39 -1.65
C VAL A 196 2.57 -8.65 -1.09
N VAL A 197 2.42 -8.91 0.23
CA VAL A 197 3.01 -10.09 0.89
C VAL A 197 2.48 -11.41 0.31
N PRO A 198 1.16 -11.67 0.31
CA PRO A 198 0.64 -12.89 -0.30
C PRO A 198 0.84 -12.90 -1.81
N LEU A 199 0.78 -11.77 -2.52
CA LEU A 199 1.07 -11.71 -3.95
C LEU A 199 2.49 -12.20 -4.25
N ALA A 200 3.49 -11.72 -3.51
CA ALA A 200 4.87 -12.15 -3.65
C ALA A 200 5.04 -13.64 -3.36
N ALA A 201 4.43 -14.14 -2.28
CA ALA A 201 4.48 -15.55 -1.92
C ALA A 201 3.80 -16.45 -2.96
N ILE A 202 2.62 -16.07 -3.47
CA ILE A 202 1.89 -16.78 -4.53
C ILE A 202 2.74 -16.88 -5.80
N LEU A 203 3.29 -15.75 -6.27
CA LEU A 203 4.12 -15.72 -7.48
C LEU A 203 5.41 -16.52 -7.31
N ALA A 204 6.05 -16.45 -6.14
CA ALA A 204 7.22 -17.24 -5.80
C ALA A 204 6.91 -18.74 -5.77
N GLU A 205 5.72 -19.14 -5.30
CA GLU A 205 5.31 -20.54 -5.25
C GLU A 205 4.94 -21.11 -6.62
N LEU A 206 4.25 -20.31 -7.42
CA LEU A 206 3.82 -20.73 -8.76
C LEU A 206 5.00 -20.73 -9.75
N GLY A 207 5.97 -19.83 -9.59
CA GLY A 207 7.07 -19.69 -10.54
C GLY A 207 6.51 -19.52 -11.96
N ARG A 208 6.96 -20.38 -12.90
CA ARG A 208 6.53 -20.33 -14.31
C ARG A 208 5.04 -20.68 -14.52
N ASP A 209 4.39 -21.35 -13.59
CA ASP A 209 2.95 -21.63 -13.67
C ASP A 209 2.12 -20.33 -13.62
N ALA A 210 2.65 -19.26 -13.02
CA ALA A 210 2.03 -17.95 -12.99
C ALA A 210 2.02 -17.23 -14.35
N ASP A 211 2.85 -17.62 -15.31
CA ASP A 211 3.03 -16.89 -16.58
C ASP A 211 1.93 -17.23 -17.61
N SER A 212 1.10 -18.25 -17.36
CA SER A 212 0.02 -18.58 -18.26
C SER A 212 -1.10 -17.53 -18.23
N PRO A 213 -1.75 -17.23 -19.38
CA PRO A 213 -2.86 -16.24 -19.41
C PRO A 213 -3.96 -16.57 -18.41
N ALA A 214 -4.28 -17.85 -18.22
CA ALA A 214 -5.31 -18.30 -17.28
C ALA A 214 -4.88 -18.04 -15.81
N ALA A 215 -3.62 -18.24 -15.47
CA ALA A 215 -3.09 -17.96 -14.14
C ALA A 215 -3.07 -16.46 -13.86
N ILE A 216 -2.59 -15.68 -14.83
CA ILE A 216 -2.58 -14.19 -14.73
C ILE A 216 -4.00 -13.68 -14.47
N GLU A 217 -5.00 -14.16 -15.21
CA GLU A 217 -6.39 -13.76 -15.04
C GLU A 217 -6.93 -14.13 -13.65
N LYS A 218 -6.66 -15.34 -13.16
CA LYS A 218 -7.04 -15.77 -11.81
C LYS A 218 -6.40 -14.89 -10.74
N ILE A 219 -5.10 -14.58 -10.85
CA ILE A 219 -4.39 -13.76 -9.89
C ILE A 219 -4.91 -12.30 -9.93
N ARG A 220 -5.18 -11.74 -11.12
CA ARG A 220 -5.82 -10.42 -11.27
C ARG A 220 -7.19 -10.38 -10.61
N ARG A 221 -8.02 -11.38 -10.85
CA ARG A 221 -9.35 -11.48 -10.26
C ARG A 221 -9.29 -11.58 -8.73
N TRP A 222 -8.37 -12.39 -8.19
CA TRP A 222 -8.11 -12.43 -6.76
C TRP A 222 -7.68 -11.07 -6.21
N TYR A 223 -6.72 -10.42 -6.88
CA TYR A 223 -6.19 -9.12 -6.46
C TYR A 223 -7.29 -8.07 -6.36
N TRP A 224 -8.10 -7.93 -7.41
CA TRP A 224 -9.18 -6.94 -7.44
C TRP A 224 -10.33 -7.26 -6.48
N ASN A 225 -10.64 -8.52 -6.24
CA ASN A 225 -11.59 -8.90 -5.18
C ASN A 225 -11.08 -8.52 -3.78
N GLY A 226 -9.78 -8.63 -3.52
CA GLY A 226 -9.15 -8.14 -2.30
C GLY A 226 -9.29 -6.62 -2.13
N VAL A 227 -9.09 -5.86 -3.23
CA VAL A 227 -9.16 -4.41 -3.25
C VAL A 227 -10.60 -3.92 -3.08
N PHE A 228 -11.51 -4.31 -3.96
CA PHE A 228 -12.90 -3.79 -3.97
C PHE A 228 -13.78 -4.41 -2.88
N GLY A 229 -13.44 -5.61 -2.40
CA GLY A 229 -14.04 -6.20 -1.22
C GLY A 229 -13.51 -5.63 0.11
N GLU A 230 -12.56 -4.70 0.06
CA GLU A 230 -11.91 -4.04 1.21
C GLU A 230 -11.36 -5.05 2.24
N LEU A 231 -10.82 -6.20 1.77
CA LEU A 231 -10.47 -7.35 2.60
C LEU A 231 -9.09 -7.28 3.25
N TYR A 232 -8.29 -6.26 2.94
CA TYR A 232 -6.93 -6.07 3.45
C TYR A 232 -6.77 -4.81 4.31
N GLY A 233 -7.88 -4.23 4.79
CA GLY A 233 -7.89 -3.02 5.61
C GLY A 233 -7.57 -3.25 7.09
N SER A 234 -7.82 -4.46 7.62
CA SER A 234 -7.56 -4.81 9.03
C SER A 234 -7.37 -6.31 9.19
N SER A 235 -6.65 -6.73 10.26
CA SER A 235 -6.46 -8.16 10.62
C SER A 235 -6.00 -9.04 9.46
N THR A 236 -4.97 -8.59 8.74
CA THR A 236 -4.57 -9.14 7.43
C THR A 236 -3.83 -10.47 7.52
N GLU A 237 -3.20 -10.79 8.66
CA GLU A 237 -2.32 -11.96 8.82
C GLU A 237 -3.00 -13.28 8.46
N THR A 238 -4.24 -13.48 8.93
CA THR A 238 -5.03 -14.68 8.60
C THR A 238 -5.41 -14.71 7.11
N ARG A 239 -5.74 -13.56 6.53
CA ARG A 239 -6.06 -13.43 5.10
C ARG A 239 -4.85 -13.75 4.24
N ILE A 240 -3.69 -13.18 4.57
CA ILE A 240 -2.41 -13.42 3.89
C ILE A 240 -2.12 -14.94 3.80
N ALA A 241 -2.24 -15.64 4.92
CA ALA A 241 -1.95 -17.08 4.97
C ALA A 241 -2.98 -17.91 4.17
N LYS A 242 -4.25 -17.55 4.27
CA LYS A 242 -5.34 -18.23 3.56
C LYS A 242 -5.23 -18.04 2.05
N ASP A 243 -5.02 -16.81 1.61
CA ASP A 243 -4.88 -16.49 0.20
C ASP A 243 -3.65 -17.15 -0.44
N PHE A 244 -2.52 -17.23 0.29
CA PHE A 244 -1.35 -17.94 -0.19
C PHE A 244 -1.67 -19.40 -0.58
N ILE A 245 -2.42 -20.11 0.24
CA ILE A 245 -2.79 -21.49 -0.03
C ILE A 245 -3.87 -21.59 -1.11
N GLU A 246 -4.98 -20.85 -0.92
CA GLU A 246 -6.17 -21.01 -1.75
C GLU A 246 -5.94 -20.52 -3.20
N VAL A 247 -5.16 -19.45 -3.40
CA VAL A 247 -4.88 -18.94 -4.75
C VAL A 247 -3.92 -19.84 -5.50
N VAL A 248 -2.88 -20.37 -4.84
CA VAL A 248 -1.96 -21.34 -5.46
C VAL A 248 -2.73 -22.58 -5.88
N ASP A 249 -3.57 -23.11 -5.00
CA ASP A 249 -4.41 -24.26 -5.30
C ASP A 249 -5.37 -24.00 -6.46
N TRP A 250 -6.03 -22.82 -6.45
CA TRP A 250 -6.93 -22.42 -7.53
C TRP A 250 -6.23 -22.31 -8.89
N VAL A 251 -5.04 -21.72 -8.95
CA VAL A 251 -4.27 -21.63 -10.19
C VAL A 251 -3.95 -23.04 -10.71
N ARG A 252 -3.63 -23.98 -9.84
CA ARG A 252 -3.35 -25.39 -10.16
C ARG A 252 -4.59 -26.24 -10.44
N GLY A 253 -5.78 -25.65 -10.48
CA GLY A 253 -7.02 -26.34 -10.85
C GLY A 253 -7.96 -26.65 -9.69
N GLY A 254 -7.64 -26.24 -8.48
CA GLY A 254 -8.50 -26.35 -7.31
C GLY A 254 -9.64 -25.33 -7.27
N SER A 255 -10.30 -25.24 -6.12
CA SER A 255 -11.47 -24.39 -5.90
C SER A 255 -11.13 -22.91 -5.87
N GLU A 256 -12.11 -22.06 -6.20
CA GLU A 256 -12.01 -20.62 -6.11
C GLU A 256 -11.72 -20.14 -4.66
N PRO A 257 -10.76 -19.24 -4.46
CA PRO A 257 -10.37 -18.79 -3.12
C PRO A 257 -11.50 -18.01 -2.42
N SER A 258 -11.51 -18.07 -1.10
CA SER A 258 -12.52 -17.37 -0.29
C SER A 258 -12.50 -15.85 -0.52
N THR A 259 -11.36 -15.25 -0.76
CA THR A 259 -11.26 -13.83 -1.12
C THR A 259 -12.05 -13.50 -2.38
N VAL A 260 -12.08 -14.38 -3.38
CA VAL A 260 -12.90 -14.18 -4.58
C VAL A 260 -14.37 -14.52 -4.31
N ARG A 261 -14.65 -15.65 -3.66
CA ARG A 261 -16.01 -16.12 -3.41
C ARG A 261 -16.80 -15.20 -2.47
N ASP A 262 -16.16 -14.78 -1.35
CA ASP A 262 -16.82 -14.13 -0.24
C ASP A 262 -16.79 -12.57 -0.33
N ALA A 263 -15.97 -11.99 -1.21
CA ALA A 263 -15.93 -10.54 -1.42
C ALA A 263 -17.30 -10.02 -1.83
N THR A 264 -17.75 -8.97 -1.16
CA THR A 264 -19.01 -8.28 -1.46
C THR A 264 -18.67 -6.85 -1.86
N VAL A 265 -19.06 -6.47 -3.08
CA VAL A 265 -18.85 -5.11 -3.60
C VAL A 265 -20.20 -4.45 -3.83
N ARG A 266 -20.38 -3.23 -3.34
CA ARG A 266 -21.64 -2.48 -3.40
C ARG A 266 -21.47 -1.23 -4.26
N ALA A 267 -22.44 -0.93 -5.10
CA ALA A 267 -22.40 0.21 -6.01
C ALA A 267 -22.46 1.57 -5.30
N ASP A 268 -23.18 1.67 -4.17
CA ASP A 268 -23.26 2.90 -3.36
C ASP A 268 -21.92 3.31 -2.74
N ARG A 269 -20.96 2.38 -2.69
CA ARG A 269 -19.60 2.70 -2.26
C ARG A 269 -18.93 3.72 -3.18
N LEU A 270 -19.24 3.72 -4.49
CA LEU A 270 -18.73 4.73 -5.42
C LEU A 270 -19.25 6.13 -5.10
N ASP A 271 -20.50 6.25 -4.66
CA ASP A 271 -21.14 7.54 -4.34
C ASP A 271 -20.47 8.20 -3.11
N THR A 272 -19.97 7.39 -2.17
CA THR A 272 -19.31 7.85 -0.93
C THR A 272 -17.79 7.89 -1.00
N MET A 273 -17.17 7.42 -2.09
CA MET A 273 -15.72 7.29 -2.25
C MET A 273 -15.09 8.64 -2.63
N ARG A 274 -14.60 9.37 -1.63
CA ARG A 274 -13.99 10.71 -1.78
C ARG A 274 -12.50 10.72 -1.45
N MET A 275 -12.10 9.89 -0.50
CA MET A 275 -10.73 9.87 0.04
C MET A 275 -9.76 9.22 -0.95
N ARG A 276 -8.79 9.98 -1.46
CA ARG A 276 -7.72 9.52 -2.37
C ARG A 276 -6.89 8.37 -1.79
N LEU A 277 -6.82 8.25 -0.47
CA LEU A 277 -6.06 7.21 0.21
C LEU A 277 -6.80 5.89 0.34
N SER A 278 -8.12 5.82 0.07
CA SER A 278 -8.85 4.56 0.18
C SER A 278 -8.42 3.59 -0.94
N ALA A 279 -8.35 2.31 -0.59
CA ALA A 279 -7.90 1.26 -1.51
C ALA A 279 -8.78 1.17 -2.76
N ALA A 280 -10.10 1.22 -2.58
CA ALA A 280 -11.04 1.15 -3.69
C ALA A 280 -10.92 2.36 -4.63
N TYR A 281 -10.66 3.58 -4.09
CA TYR A 281 -10.40 4.77 -4.90
C TYR A 281 -9.17 4.60 -5.78
N LYS A 282 -8.06 4.12 -5.22
CA LYS A 282 -6.83 3.81 -5.96
C LYS A 282 -7.07 2.71 -6.98
N GLY A 283 -7.89 1.70 -6.64
CA GLY A 283 -8.28 0.62 -7.55
C GLY A 283 -9.04 1.12 -8.78
N VAL A 284 -10.04 1.99 -8.61
CA VAL A 284 -10.78 2.59 -9.73
C VAL A 284 -9.84 3.35 -10.66
N ASN A 285 -8.92 4.14 -10.09
CA ASN A 285 -7.96 4.91 -10.87
C ASN A 285 -7.03 3.99 -11.70
N ALA A 286 -6.49 2.94 -11.08
CA ALA A 286 -5.65 1.96 -11.77
C ALA A 286 -6.44 1.25 -12.89
N LEU A 287 -7.71 0.88 -12.68
CA LEU A 287 -8.54 0.28 -13.70
C LEU A 287 -8.81 1.22 -14.88
N LEU A 288 -9.01 2.52 -14.64
CA LEU A 288 -9.17 3.50 -15.71
C LEU A 288 -7.89 3.63 -16.55
N MET A 289 -6.73 3.72 -15.91
CA MET A 289 -5.45 3.74 -16.62
C MET A 289 -5.23 2.46 -17.42
N ASN A 290 -5.46 1.30 -16.81
CA ASN A 290 -5.26 -0.01 -17.43
C ASN A 290 -6.21 -0.28 -18.62
N ARG A 291 -7.34 0.36 -18.64
CA ARG A 291 -8.29 0.35 -19.77
C ARG A 291 -7.79 1.20 -20.97
N GLY A 292 -6.72 1.98 -20.80
CA GLY A 292 -6.18 2.86 -21.82
C GLY A 292 -6.78 4.26 -21.83
N ALA A 293 -7.06 4.81 -20.66
CA ALA A 293 -7.44 6.22 -20.52
C ALA A 293 -6.40 7.15 -21.16
N GLU A 294 -6.85 8.12 -21.94
CA GLU A 294 -6.01 9.06 -22.69
C GLU A 294 -6.20 10.48 -22.16
N ASP A 295 -5.12 11.23 -22.00
CA ASP A 295 -5.21 12.64 -21.59
C ASP A 295 -6.12 13.45 -22.53
N PHE A 296 -7.06 14.22 -21.99
CA PHE A 296 -8.09 14.92 -22.77
C PHE A 296 -7.51 15.83 -23.83
N ARG A 297 -6.38 16.47 -23.56
CA ARG A 297 -5.73 17.42 -24.46
C ARG A 297 -4.77 16.74 -25.43
N SER A 298 -3.82 15.95 -24.90
CA SER A 298 -2.73 15.40 -25.70
C SER A 298 -3.10 14.09 -26.42
N GLY A 299 -4.12 13.37 -25.96
CA GLY A 299 -4.46 12.03 -26.46
C GLY A 299 -3.42 10.96 -26.12
N GLN A 300 -2.45 11.26 -25.24
CA GLN A 300 -1.47 10.30 -24.81
C GLN A 300 -2.06 9.36 -23.74
N THR A 301 -1.87 8.06 -23.90
CA THR A 301 -2.19 7.08 -22.86
C THR A 301 -1.26 7.25 -21.68
N PHE A 302 -1.74 6.98 -20.47
CA PHE A 302 -0.93 7.09 -19.23
C PHE A 302 0.03 5.90 -19.08
N SER A 303 0.91 5.70 -20.08
CA SER A 303 2.03 4.77 -19.93
C SER A 303 2.93 5.19 -18.77
N HIS A 304 3.75 4.26 -18.28
CA HIS A 304 4.70 4.52 -17.19
C HIS A 304 5.51 5.82 -17.39
N THR A 305 6.02 6.08 -18.59
CA THR A 305 6.79 7.31 -18.89
C THR A 305 5.92 8.56 -18.79
N ILE A 306 4.76 8.58 -19.45
CA ILE A 306 3.84 9.73 -19.44
C ILE A 306 3.33 10.02 -18.03
N PHE A 307 3.04 8.98 -17.25
CA PHE A 307 2.57 9.12 -15.88
C PHE A 307 3.53 9.96 -15.01
N PHE A 308 4.83 9.77 -15.18
CA PHE A 308 5.84 10.50 -14.40
C PHE A 308 6.24 11.84 -15.03
N ASP A 309 6.42 11.89 -16.35
CA ASP A 309 6.90 13.10 -17.05
C ASP A 309 5.85 14.22 -17.04
N GLU A 310 4.56 13.87 -17.15
CA GLU A 310 3.45 14.83 -17.23
C GLU A 310 2.74 15.06 -15.89
N ASN A 311 3.25 14.51 -14.78
CA ASN A 311 2.65 14.64 -13.44
C ASN A 311 1.15 14.28 -13.43
N VAL A 312 0.82 13.07 -13.85
CA VAL A 312 -0.56 12.58 -13.85
C VAL A 312 -1.08 12.48 -12.42
N ASP A 313 -2.24 13.08 -12.16
CA ASP A 313 -2.96 13.00 -10.89
C ASP A 313 -4.47 12.95 -11.17
N ILE A 314 -5.26 12.77 -10.11
CA ILE A 314 -6.71 12.63 -10.20
C ILE A 314 -7.36 14.00 -10.09
N HIS A 315 -8.14 14.38 -11.10
CA HIS A 315 -8.80 15.67 -11.21
C HIS A 315 -10.30 15.54 -11.48
N HIS A 316 -11.06 16.59 -11.14
CA HIS A 316 -12.49 16.65 -11.36
C HIS A 316 -12.81 16.81 -12.86
N ILE A 317 -13.80 16.04 -13.35
CA ILE A 317 -14.36 16.16 -14.72
C ILE A 317 -15.24 17.39 -14.81
N PHE A 318 -16.19 17.54 -13.87
CA PHE A 318 -16.91 18.79 -13.64
C PHE A 318 -16.18 19.53 -12.52
N PRO A 319 -15.54 20.68 -12.82
CA PRO A 319 -14.70 21.39 -11.86
C PRO A 319 -15.44 21.81 -10.59
N GLN A 320 -14.74 21.79 -9.46
CA GLN A 320 -15.33 22.12 -8.14
C GLN A 320 -15.99 23.50 -8.14
N ASP A 321 -15.34 24.51 -8.73
CA ASP A 321 -15.86 25.89 -8.73
C ASP A 321 -17.13 26.01 -9.55
N TRP A 322 -17.21 25.28 -10.66
CA TRP A 322 -18.43 25.21 -11.43
C TRP A 322 -19.54 24.50 -10.65
N CYS A 323 -19.25 23.35 -10.02
CA CYS A 323 -20.22 22.60 -9.22
C CYS A 323 -20.76 23.43 -8.05
N LYS A 324 -19.91 24.20 -7.36
CA LYS A 324 -20.32 25.12 -6.29
C LYS A 324 -21.25 26.20 -6.81
N LYS A 325 -20.95 26.82 -7.98
CA LYS A 325 -21.77 27.87 -8.58
C LYS A 325 -23.15 27.35 -9.04
N THR A 326 -23.22 26.09 -9.45
CA THR A 326 -24.47 25.44 -9.90
C THR A 326 -25.25 24.75 -8.76
N GLY A 327 -24.77 24.85 -7.50
CA GLY A 327 -25.48 24.35 -6.35
C GLY A 327 -25.34 22.85 -6.10
N ILE A 328 -24.38 22.17 -6.77
CA ILE A 328 -24.13 20.76 -6.56
C ILE A 328 -23.34 20.58 -5.25
N SER A 329 -23.82 19.70 -4.37
CA SER A 329 -23.22 19.51 -3.05
C SER A 329 -21.80 18.89 -3.16
N LYS A 330 -20.91 19.23 -2.21
CA LYS A 330 -19.55 18.65 -2.11
C LYS A 330 -19.60 17.14 -2.02
N GLN A 331 -20.58 16.61 -1.31
CA GLN A 331 -20.74 15.16 -1.14
C GLN A 331 -20.93 14.43 -2.48
N VAL A 332 -21.55 15.06 -3.47
CA VAL A 332 -21.78 14.48 -4.80
C VAL A 332 -20.61 14.78 -5.74
N TYR A 333 -20.21 16.05 -5.92
CA TYR A 333 -19.18 16.38 -6.91
C TYR A 333 -17.79 15.88 -6.53
N ASP A 334 -17.53 15.61 -5.25
CA ASP A 334 -16.21 15.14 -4.78
C ASP A 334 -16.07 13.61 -4.77
N SER A 335 -17.09 12.87 -5.21
CA SER A 335 -16.99 11.41 -5.36
C SER A 335 -16.07 11.02 -6.51
N ILE A 336 -15.54 9.79 -6.48
CA ILE A 336 -14.70 9.22 -7.56
C ILE A 336 -15.42 9.22 -8.92
N ILE A 337 -16.76 9.23 -8.93
CA ILE A 337 -17.56 9.25 -10.15
C ILE A 337 -17.28 10.52 -10.96
N ASN A 338 -17.02 11.64 -10.31
CA ASN A 338 -16.68 12.91 -10.97
C ASN A 338 -15.16 13.13 -11.13
N LYS A 339 -14.34 12.10 -10.92
CA LYS A 339 -12.86 12.24 -10.94
C LYS A 339 -12.22 11.27 -11.93
N THR A 340 -11.09 11.70 -12.51
CA THR A 340 -10.36 10.90 -13.49
C THR A 340 -8.88 11.30 -13.50
N PRO A 341 -7.95 10.38 -13.90
CA PRO A 341 -6.55 10.76 -14.09
C PRO A 341 -6.39 11.72 -15.26
N LEU A 342 -5.63 12.79 -15.07
CA LEU A 342 -5.29 13.78 -16.09
C LEU A 342 -3.89 14.31 -15.86
N THR A 343 -3.25 14.86 -16.90
CA THR A 343 -1.98 15.57 -16.74
C THR A 343 -2.17 16.91 -16.04
N ALA A 344 -1.15 17.37 -15.31
CA ALA A 344 -1.18 18.68 -14.67
C ALA A 344 -1.43 19.83 -15.68
N ARG A 345 -0.97 19.67 -16.94
CA ARG A 345 -1.19 20.66 -18.01
C ARG A 345 -2.65 20.71 -18.43
N THR A 346 -3.29 19.56 -18.62
CA THR A 346 -4.72 19.47 -18.97
C THR A 346 -5.58 20.03 -17.84
N ASN A 347 -5.27 19.70 -16.59
CA ASN A 347 -5.99 20.24 -15.44
C ASN A 347 -5.93 21.79 -15.37
N ARG A 348 -4.81 22.41 -15.70
CA ARG A 348 -4.71 23.89 -15.78
C ARG A 348 -5.61 24.49 -16.85
N ILE A 349 -5.83 23.80 -17.98
CA ILE A 349 -6.75 24.27 -19.03
C ILE A 349 -8.21 24.14 -18.60
N ILE A 350 -8.53 23.02 -17.93
CA ILE A 350 -9.86 22.79 -17.34
C ILE A 350 -10.22 23.91 -16.38
N GLY A 351 -9.32 24.21 -15.44
CA GLY A 351 -9.55 25.27 -14.45
C GLY A 351 -10.86 25.08 -13.69
N GLY A 352 -11.56 26.18 -13.40
CA GLY A 352 -12.85 26.17 -12.68
C GLY A 352 -14.08 26.46 -13.56
N VAL A 353 -13.99 26.27 -14.87
CA VAL A 353 -15.06 26.63 -15.84
C VAL A 353 -15.97 25.46 -16.19
N ALA A 354 -17.08 25.73 -16.88
CA ALA A 354 -17.99 24.70 -17.36
C ALA A 354 -17.30 23.68 -18.28
N PRO A 355 -17.71 22.40 -18.27
CA PRO A 355 -17.18 21.41 -19.21
C PRO A 355 -17.26 21.81 -20.67
N SER A 356 -18.38 22.37 -21.12
CA SER A 356 -18.55 22.89 -22.46
C SER A 356 -17.50 23.93 -22.86
N GLU A 357 -17.11 24.79 -21.89
CA GLU A 357 -16.12 25.83 -22.12
C GLU A 357 -14.68 25.27 -22.17
N TYR A 358 -14.27 24.39 -21.24
CA TYR A 358 -12.91 23.84 -21.30
C TYR A 358 -12.71 22.90 -22.49
N LEU A 359 -13.75 22.19 -22.93
CA LEU A 359 -13.70 21.40 -24.17
C LEU A 359 -13.43 22.27 -25.39
N ALA A 360 -14.14 23.42 -25.50
CA ALA A 360 -13.88 24.38 -26.55
C ALA A 360 -12.45 24.94 -26.53
N ARG A 361 -11.85 25.12 -25.34
CA ARG A 361 -10.45 25.53 -25.20
C ARG A 361 -9.47 24.44 -25.67
N ILE A 362 -9.74 23.16 -25.35
CA ILE A 362 -8.91 22.02 -25.79
C ILE A 362 -8.96 21.90 -27.32
N GLU A 363 -10.14 22.07 -27.92
CA GLU A 363 -10.34 22.02 -29.37
C GLU A 363 -9.71 23.24 -30.05
N GLY A 364 -9.81 24.43 -29.45
CA GLY A 364 -9.11 25.62 -29.89
C GLY A 364 -7.58 25.52 -29.90
N ASP A 365 -7.03 24.63 -29.13
CA ASP A 365 -5.59 24.27 -29.09
C ASP A 365 -5.18 23.30 -30.21
N GLY A 366 -6.12 22.94 -31.12
CA GLY A 366 -5.88 22.15 -32.33
C GLY A 366 -6.26 20.67 -32.25
N ALA A 367 -7.00 20.24 -31.22
CA ALA A 367 -7.55 18.90 -31.16
C ALA A 367 -8.90 18.84 -31.91
N GLU A 368 -9.08 17.83 -32.77
CA GLU A 368 -10.34 17.63 -33.47
C GLU A 368 -11.44 17.16 -32.49
N PRO A 369 -12.70 17.69 -32.61
CA PRO A 369 -13.77 17.37 -31.67
C PRO A 369 -14.03 15.87 -31.48
N GLU A 370 -13.94 15.07 -32.55
CA GLU A 370 -14.18 13.62 -32.44
C GLU A 370 -13.00 12.88 -31.74
N GLU A 371 -11.79 13.37 -31.88
CA GLU A 371 -10.66 12.86 -31.10
C GLU A 371 -10.87 13.14 -29.61
N VAL A 372 -11.29 14.36 -29.25
CA VAL A 372 -11.61 14.72 -27.85
C VAL A 372 -12.74 13.84 -27.33
N ASN A 373 -13.77 13.59 -28.14
CA ASN A 373 -14.86 12.68 -27.78
C ASN A 373 -14.35 11.24 -27.53
N SER A 374 -13.43 10.73 -28.36
CA SER A 374 -12.81 9.42 -28.15
C SER A 374 -12.05 9.36 -26.83
N ARG A 375 -11.25 10.39 -26.53
CA ARG A 375 -10.50 10.51 -25.29
C ARG A 375 -11.44 10.53 -24.07
N LEU A 376 -12.54 11.29 -24.11
CA LEU A 376 -13.55 11.29 -23.04
C LEU A 376 -14.14 9.89 -22.81
N ARG A 377 -14.49 9.17 -23.89
CA ARG A 377 -15.02 7.78 -23.79
C ARG A 377 -13.99 6.83 -23.19
N SER A 378 -12.69 7.04 -23.35
CA SER A 378 -11.65 6.23 -22.72
C SER A 378 -11.69 6.31 -21.19
N HIS A 379 -12.24 7.40 -20.64
CA HIS A 379 -12.47 7.63 -19.21
C HIS A 379 -13.89 7.28 -18.75
N LEU A 380 -14.69 6.62 -19.58
CA LEU A 380 -16.10 6.34 -19.31
C LEU A 380 -16.96 7.61 -19.16
N VAL A 381 -16.61 8.66 -19.88
CA VAL A 381 -17.33 9.93 -19.88
C VAL A 381 -18.11 10.07 -21.19
N ASP A 382 -19.40 10.41 -21.09
CA ASP A 382 -20.23 10.68 -22.27
C ASP A 382 -19.95 12.08 -22.80
N PRO A 383 -19.43 12.23 -24.04
CA PRO A 383 -19.11 13.55 -24.59
C PRO A 383 -20.33 14.45 -24.78
N ALA A 384 -21.48 13.89 -25.11
CA ALA A 384 -22.69 14.68 -25.36
C ALA A 384 -23.20 15.33 -24.07
N LEU A 385 -23.22 14.56 -22.98
CA LEU A 385 -23.65 15.07 -21.68
C LEU A 385 -22.67 16.10 -21.12
N LEU A 386 -21.37 15.88 -21.37
CA LEU A 386 -20.34 16.82 -20.91
C LEU A 386 -20.40 18.14 -21.69
N ARG A 387 -20.69 18.11 -23.01
CA ARG A 387 -20.84 19.31 -23.85
C ARG A 387 -22.08 20.13 -23.55
N THR A 388 -23.08 19.53 -22.93
CA THR A 388 -24.30 20.22 -22.49
C THR A 388 -24.30 20.59 -21.02
N ASP A 389 -23.19 20.37 -20.34
CA ASP A 389 -23.01 20.62 -18.89
C ASP A 389 -24.07 19.89 -18.03
N ASP A 390 -24.59 18.75 -18.51
CA ASP A 390 -25.60 17.93 -17.81
C ASP A 390 -24.89 17.02 -16.78
N PHE A 391 -24.64 17.60 -15.61
CA PHE A 391 -23.95 16.90 -14.50
C PHE A 391 -24.71 15.65 -14.07
N GLU A 392 -26.02 15.73 -13.87
CA GLU A 392 -26.80 14.64 -13.25
C GLU A 392 -26.82 13.40 -14.16
N SER A 393 -27.10 13.59 -15.45
CA SER A 393 -27.10 12.49 -16.40
C SER A 393 -25.70 11.91 -16.63
N ALA A 394 -24.67 12.77 -16.70
CA ALA A 394 -23.28 12.37 -16.85
C ALA A 394 -22.80 11.55 -15.63
N PHE A 395 -23.10 12.02 -14.42
CA PHE A 395 -22.76 11.36 -13.18
C PHE A 395 -23.40 9.97 -13.08
N ARG A 396 -24.71 9.87 -13.32
CA ARG A 396 -25.46 8.61 -13.30
C ARG A 396 -24.94 7.61 -14.34
N LYS A 397 -24.68 8.07 -15.56
CA LYS A 397 -24.16 7.21 -16.62
C LYS A 397 -22.77 6.70 -16.28
N ARG A 398 -21.86 7.58 -15.84
CA ARG A 398 -20.51 7.20 -15.48
C ARG A 398 -20.46 6.25 -14.27
N ARG A 399 -21.34 6.44 -13.28
CA ARG A 399 -21.51 5.51 -12.17
C ARG A 399 -21.75 4.08 -12.67
N ASN A 400 -22.67 3.90 -13.59
CA ASN A 400 -23.00 2.58 -14.15
C ASN A 400 -21.83 1.99 -14.94
N GLU A 401 -21.12 2.80 -15.70
CA GLU A 401 -19.92 2.38 -16.45
C GLU A 401 -18.76 1.97 -15.50
N LEU A 402 -18.58 2.68 -14.40
CA LEU A 402 -17.59 2.32 -13.36
C LEU A 402 -17.97 1.02 -12.64
N VAL A 403 -19.27 0.81 -12.35
CA VAL A 403 -19.76 -0.47 -11.81
C VAL A 403 -19.43 -1.60 -12.77
N ALA A 404 -19.75 -1.47 -14.06
CA ALA A 404 -19.43 -2.48 -15.07
C ALA A 404 -17.92 -2.76 -15.20
N LEU A 405 -17.09 -1.71 -15.08
CA LEU A 405 -15.63 -1.85 -15.06
C LEU A 405 -15.14 -2.69 -13.87
N ILE A 406 -15.69 -2.42 -12.68
CA ILE A 406 -15.37 -3.18 -11.47
C ILE A 406 -15.86 -4.63 -11.59
N GLU A 407 -17.10 -4.87 -12.06
CA GLU A 407 -17.63 -6.21 -12.27
C GLU A 407 -16.73 -7.04 -13.19
N LYS A 408 -16.25 -6.44 -14.26
CA LYS A 408 -15.29 -7.08 -15.16
C LYS A 408 -13.99 -7.45 -14.45
N ALA A 409 -13.47 -6.55 -13.60
CA ALA A 409 -12.22 -6.77 -12.89
C ALA A 409 -12.32 -7.86 -11.81
N ILE A 410 -13.43 -7.90 -11.05
CA ILE A 410 -13.67 -8.88 -9.99
C ILE A 410 -14.27 -10.20 -10.50
N GLY A 411 -14.79 -10.22 -11.72
CA GLY A 411 -15.39 -11.39 -12.37
C GLY A 411 -16.73 -11.82 -11.78
N LYS A 412 -17.47 -10.91 -11.15
CA LYS A 412 -18.81 -11.18 -10.57
C LYS A 412 -19.63 -9.89 -10.45
N PRO A 413 -20.99 -10.01 -10.32
CA PRO A 413 -21.86 -8.84 -10.18
C PRO A 413 -21.55 -8.02 -8.93
N VAL A 414 -21.68 -6.70 -9.06
CA VAL A 414 -21.71 -5.72 -7.96
C VAL A 414 -23.15 -5.63 -7.45
N ILE A 415 -23.34 -5.56 -6.14
CA ILE A 415 -24.68 -5.37 -5.54
C ILE A 415 -25.14 -3.94 -5.85
N ILE A 416 -26.19 -3.85 -6.64
CA ILE A 416 -26.82 -2.56 -6.94
C ILE A 416 -27.66 -2.15 -5.75
N THR A 417 -27.27 -1.05 -5.11
CA THR A 417 -28.02 -0.39 -4.06
C THR A 417 -28.35 1.01 -4.52
N GLU A 418 -29.51 1.51 -4.15
CA GLU A 418 -29.84 2.91 -4.36
C GLU A 418 -28.87 3.80 -3.56
N PRO A 419 -28.51 4.99 -4.07
CA PRO A 419 -27.70 5.93 -3.31
C PRO A 419 -28.39 6.20 -1.95
N PRO A 420 -27.65 6.34 -0.86
CA PRO A 420 -28.25 6.75 0.39
C PRO A 420 -28.98 8.09 0.19
N GLU A 421 -30.20 8.19 0.71
CA GLU A 421 -30.91 9.47 0.76
C GLU A 421 -30.03 10.49 1.48
N ALA A 422 -30.02 11.72 1.00
CA ALA A 422 -29.09 12.77 1.43
C ALA A 422 -29.44 13.36 2.82
N ASP A 423 -29.93 12.54 3.75
CA ASP A 423 -30.24 12.90 5.12
C ASP A 423 -29.34 12.13 6.11
N GLY A 424 -28.26 12.78 6.50
CA GLY A 424 -27.42 12.32 7.61
C GLY A 424 -26.13 13.12 7.68
N ASP A 425 -26.05 13.99 8.68
CA ASP A 425 -24.79 14.52 9.20
C ASP A 425 -23.88 13.33 9.55
N PHE A 426 -22.96 12.98 8.64
CA PHE A 426 -21.84 12.13 8.97
C PHE A 426 -20.75 13.03 9.52
N ASP A 427 -20.42 12.85 10.79
CA ASP A 427 -19.38 13.52 11.54
C ASP A 427 -18.13 13.75 10.67
N GLU A 428 -17.72 15.01 10.64
CA GLU A 428 -16.42 15.42 10.13
C GLU A 428 -15.35 14.67 10.93
N ASP A 429 -14.61 13.79 10.27
CA ASP A 429 -13.41 13.18 10.84
C ASP A 429 -12.38 14.32 11.06
N PRO A 430 -11.94 14.61 12.31
CA PRO A 430 -11.08 15.74 12.62
C PRO A 430 -9.63 15.61 12.15
N THR A 431 -9.32 14.69 11.23
CA THR A 431 -7.99 14.48 10.68
C THR A 431 -7.81 14.99 9.24
N GLU A 432 -8.64 15.93 8.76
CA GLU A 432 -8.27 16.71 7.57
C GLU A 432 -7.07 17.61 7.89
N ILE A 433 -5.86 17.06 7.77
CA ILE A 433 -4.68 17.89 7.50
C ILE A 433 -4.90 18.45 6.10
N GLU A 434 -5.23 19.72 6.04
CA GLU A 434 -5.27 20.48 4.80
C GLU A 434 -3.95 20.27 4.06
N ASP A 435 -4.00 19.58 2.94
CA ASP A 435 -2.91 19.53 1.96
C ASP A 435 -2.89 20.88 1.23
N LEU A 436 -2.45 21.91 1.95
CA LEU A 436 -2.16 23.24 1.43
C LEU A 436 -0.83 23.17 0.69
N GLY A 437 -0.83 22.74 -0.57
CA GLY A 437 0.43 22.78 -1.28
C GLY A 437 0.49 22.26 -2.70
N SER A 438 -0.43 22.62 -3.58
CA SER A 438 -0.13 22.55 -5.03
C SER A 438 -0.83 23.56 -5.92
N ASP A 439 -1.56 24.52 -5.36
CA ASP A 439 -2.25 25.55 -6.17
C ASP A 439 -1.53 26.91 -6.24
N ALA A 440 -0.26 26.99 -5.79
CA ALA A 440 0.54 28.20 -5.91
C ALA A 440 1.98 27.85 -6.30
N LEU A 441 2.25 27.66 -7.61
CA LEU A 441 3.49 28.11 -8.31
C LEU A 441 3.33 27.83 -9.81
#